data_1c7f6357beb976ca19c3377dc8cb0e40
#
_entry.id   1c7f6357beb976ca19c3377dc8cb0e40
#
_cell.length_a   1.000
_cell.length_b   1.000
_cell.length_c   1.000
_cell.angle_alpha   90.00
_cell.angle_beta   90.00
_cell.angle_gamma   90.00
#
_symmetry.space_group_name_H-M   'P 1'
#
loop_
_entity.id
_entity.type
_entity.pdbx_description
1 polymer ?
#
loop_
_entity_poly.entity_id
_entity_poly.type
_entity_poly.pdbx_seq_one_letter_code
_entity_poly.pdbx_strand_id
1 'polypeptide(L)'
;MPSRRDIFWLAGTAGLAAINLGDAVAAVKNPVRVRTITAGVELSPALELERVEAALTFLTRAKQTLTAAGYEVQTVRVASNPVIASLAPAARSKALEQLRKIDQLIAAHGAVFSTGPIATEDRTDDSLIEWSQELVRATKSISISTVIASPERGVLPKVAALSAKIMVALAQTLPEGLANFRFAAAANIPAGTPFFPVAWHQGPDGFAIGVETPAVVERAFASLRPSDDPTEKLRGALNEVLLPIEKLATGIAQREGRQYVGIDTSPAPLKDRSIAAAIEALTHRPFGTGGTLEACSIITAALKSTAVKSCGYSGLMLPVLEDPLLAQRAGEHRYGIRDVLLYSSVCGTGLDVIPLPGDTSAESIEGLLRDVAALATRLRKPLSARLFLVPGKQAGELARFNDPYLTDSVVMKLD
;
A
#
# COMPACT_ATOMS: atom_id res chain seq x y z
N MET A 1 37.27 8.35 -6.20
CA MET A 1 36.66 8.25 -4.85
C MET A 1 35.83 9.51 -4.64
N PRO A 2 34.50 9.44 -4.74
CA PRO A 2 33.61 10.54 -4.34
C PRO A 2 33.32 10.44 -2.85
N SER A 3 33.20 11.59 -2.19
CA SER A 3 33.14 11.76 -0.74
C SER A 3 31.77 11.44 -0.14
N ARG A 4 31.80 11.07 1.15
CA ARG A 4 30.67 10.69 2.00
C ARG A 4 29.67 11.81 2.34
N ARG A 5 29.24 12.68 1.41
CA ARG A 5 28.41 13.86 1.74
C ARG A 5 27.03 13.98 1.10
N ASP A 6 26.56 13.01 0.34
CA ASP A 6 25.28 13.16 -0.40
C ASP A 6 24.14 12.23 0.06
N ILE A 7 24.14 11.77 1.33
CA ILE A 7 23.05 10.99 1.91
C ILE A 7 22.53 11.69 3.18
N PHE A 8 21.97 12.89 3.03
CA PHE A 8 21.21 13.55 4.10
C PHE A 8 20.12 14.44 3.49
N TRP A 9 18.99 13.86 3.20
CA TRP A 9 17.73 14.57 3.03
C TRP A 9 16.60 13.81 3.70
N LEU A 10 16.46 14.05 5.02
CA LEU A 10 15.22 13.98 5.82
C LEU A 10 15.54 14.20 7.31
N ALA A 11 16.11 15.38 7.63
CA ALA A 11 16.03 15.89 9.00
C ALA A 11 15.94 17.42 8.93
N GLY A 12 14.72 17.94 8.97
CA GLY A 12 14.48 19.36 9.22
C GLY A 12 14.95 19.71 10.63
N THR A 13 15.92 20.61 10.73
CA THR A 13 16.35 21.23 11.97
C THR A 13 15.23 22.10 12.54
N ALA A 14 14.53 21.61 13.56
CA ALA A 14 13.71 22.44 14.43
C ALA A 14 14.59 22.91 15.61
N GLY A 15 14.61 24.23 15.83
CA GLY A 15 15.38 24.90 16.87
C GLY A 15 15.08 24.39 18.28
N LEU A 16 16.12 24.33 19.10
CA LEU A 16 16.07 24.07 20.52
C LEU A 16 15.33 25.22 21.24
N ALA A 17 14.05 25.03 21.51
CA ALA A 17 13.35 25.78 22.56
C ALA A 17 13.47 24.99 23.86
N ALA A 18 13.98 25.62 24.91
CA ALA A 18 14.12 25.05 26.24
C ALA A 18 12.75 24.59 26.76
N ILE A 19 12.56 23.28 26.93
CA ILE A 19 11.37 22.70 27.54
C ILE A 19 11.63 22.61 29.05
N ASN A 20 10.79 23.30 29.83
CA ASN A 20 10.72 23.19 31.27
C ASN A 20 10.46 21.73 31.68
N LEU A 21 11.32 21.17 32.52
CA LEU A 21 11.19 19.90 33.21
C LEU A 21 10.15 19.99 34.33
N GLY A 22 8.88 19.87 33.97
CA GLY A 22 7.81 19.81 34.93
C GLY A 22 6.47 19.57 34.25
N ASP A 23 6.25 18.41 33.73
CA ASP A 23 4.99 17.74 33.37
C ASP A 23 5.23 16.68 32.28
N ALA A 24 6.15 15.76 32.52
CA ALA A 24 6.23 14.54 31.76
C ALA A 24 5.18 13.54 32.28
N VAL A 25 3.90 13.87 32.11
CA VAL A 25 2.88 12.85 31.98
C VAL A 25 3.21 12.16 30.65
N ALA A 26 3.71 10.92 30.70
CA ALA A 26 3.94 10.11 29.51
C ALA A 26 2.64 10.08 28.72
N ALA A 27 2.54 10.86 27.64
CA ALA A 27 1.41 10.86 26.76
C ALA A 27 1.23 9.42 26.28
N VAL A 28 0.15 8.78 26.66
CA VAL A 28 -0.20 7.42 26.22
C VAL A 28 -0.22 7.48 24.71
N LYS A 29 0.82 6.92 24.08
CA LYS A 29 0.98 6.96 22.62
C LYS A 29 -0.26 6.32 22.03
N ASN A 30 -1.03 7.07 21.22
CA ASN A 30 -2.27 6.58 20.62
C ASN A 30 -2.00 5.24 19.94
N PRO A 31 -2.79 4.18 20.21
CA PRO A 31 -2.53 2.85 19.67
C PRO A 31 -2.71 2.77 18.16
N VAL A 32 -3.41 3.73 17.56
CA VAL A 32 -3.62 3.82 16.12
C VAL A 32 -2.83 4.99 15.55
N ARG A 33 -2.22 4.76 14.37
CA ARG A 33 -1.62 5.80 13.54
C ARG A 33 -2.45 5.96 12.27
N VAL A 34 -2.50 7.17 11.74
CA VAL A 34 -3.00 7.41 10.38
C VAL A 34 -1.86 7.13 9.41
N ARG A 35 -1.91 5.98 8.75
CA ARG A 35 -0.89 5.56 7.78
C ARG A 35 -0.79 6.54 6.62
N THR A 36 -1.97 7.00 6.15
CA THR A 36 -2.04 7.96 5.06
C THR A 36 -3.35 8.72 5.03
N ILE A 37 -3.28 9.97 4.56
CA ILE A 37 -4.41 10.71 4.00
C ILE A 37 -4.16 10.77 2.50
N THR A 38 -5.06 10.22 1.68
CA THR A 38 -4.92 10.20 0.23
C THR A 38 -6.01 11.07 -0.39
N ALA A 39 -5.61 12.20 -1.01
CA ALA A 39 -6.50 13.05 -1.79
C ALA A 39 -6.66 12.49 -3.20
N GLY A 40 -7.90 12.41 -3.65
CA GLY A 40 -8.26 12.05 -5.02
C GLY A 40 -8.52 13.30 -5.86
N VAL A 41 -7.99 13.33 -7.08
CA VAL A 41 -8.19 14.42 -8.06
C VAL A 41 -8.37 13.84 -9.45
N GLU A 42 -9.25 14.44 -10.24
CA GLU A 42 -9.31 14.18 -11.68
C GLU A 42 -8.38 15.13 -12.43
N LEU A 43 -7.52 14.57 -13.27
CA LEU A 43 -6.62 15.30 -14.16
C LEU A 43 -7.01 15.04 -15.61
N SER A 44 -6.91 16.07 -16.44
CA SER A 44 -6.98 15.90 -17.89
C SER A 44 -5.64 15.37 -18.45
N PRO A 45 -5.56 15.04 -19.74
CA PRO A 45 -4.29 14.71 -20.40
C PRO A 45 -3.18 15.77 -20.26
N ALA A 46 -3.53 17.00 -19.86
CA ALA A 46 -2.57 18.07 -19.60
C ALA A 46 -1.82 17.91 -18.26
N LEU A 47 -2.36 17.10 -17.33
CA LEU A 47 -1.77 16.85 -15.99
C LEU A 47 -1.57 18.18 -15.22
N GLU A 48 -2.66 18.86 -14.94
CA GLU A 48 -2.68 20.22 -14.39
C GLU A 48 -2.02 20.31 -13.02
N LEU A 49 -0.92 21.04 -12.93
CA LEU A 49 -0.15 21.23 -11.69
C LEU A 49 -0.98 21.93 -10.60
N GLU A 50 -1.82 22.90 -10.98
CA GLU A 50 -2.65 23.66 -10.03
C GLU A 50 -3.62 22.75 -9.26
N ARG A 51 -4.17 21.70 -9.91
CA ARG A 51 -5.05 20.74 -9.25
C ARG A 51 -4.30 19.88 -8.23
N VAL A 52 -3.07 19.49 -8.56
CA VAL A 52 -2.19 18.75 -7.64
C VAL A 52 -1.79 19.65 -6.46
N GLU A 53 -1.45 20.91 -6.70
CA GLU A 53 -1.10 21.89 -5.66
C GLU A 53 -2.29 22.16 -4.71
N ALA A 54 -3.50 22.31 -5.25
CA ALA A 54 -4.73 22.44 -4.46
C ALA A 54 -4.96 21.20 -3.55
N ALA A 55 -4.69 19.99 -4.08
CA ALA A 55 -4.76 18.76 -3.27
C ALA A 55 -3.70 18.73 -2.15
N LEU A 56 -2.47 19.17 -2.42
CA LEU A 56 -1.40 19.23 -1.42
C LEU A 56 -1.70 20.26 -0.32
N THR A 57 -2.27 21.40 -0.70
CA THR A 57 -2.74 22.42 0.25
C THR A 57 -3.83 21.86 1.16
N PHE A 58 -4.81 21.15 0.61
CA PHE A 58 -5.83 20.43 1.38
C PHE A 58 -5.19 19.40 2.33
N LEU A 59 -4.28 18.55 1.83
CA LEU A 59 -3.60 17.52 2.63
C LEU A 59 -2.83 18.10 3.81
N THR A 60 -2.21 19.28 3.63
CA THR A 60 -1.52 19.98 4.71
C THR A 60 -2.48 20.35 5.83
N ARG A 61 -3.66 20.92 5.51
CA ARG A 61 -4.68 21.29 6.52
C ARG A 61 -5.32 20.04 7.16
N ALA A 62 -5.59 19.01 6.38
CA ALA A 62 -6.14 17.75 6.89
C ALA A 62 -5.16 17.07 7.86
N LYS A 63 -3.87 17.02 7.51
CA LYS A 63 -2.80 16.50 8.39
C LYS A 63 -2.72 17.31 9.69
N GLN A 64 -2.73 18.64 9.62
CA GLN A 64 -2.71 19.50 10.80
C GLN A 64 -3.90 19.23 11.73
N THR A 65 -5.11 19.06 11.17
CA THR A 65 -6.32 18.76 11.97
C THR A 65 -6.19 17.44 12.73
N LEU A 66 -5.73 16.38 12.06
CA LEU A 66 -5.56 15.07 12.71
C LEU A 66 -4.40 15.09 13.73
N THR A 67 -3.31 15.77 13.41
CA THR A 67 -2.17 15.91 14.34
C THR A 67 -2.54 16.72 15.58
N ALA A 68 -3.31 17.80 15.44
CA ALA A 68 -3.83 18.58 16.56
C ALA A 68 -4.77 17.76 17.46
N ALA A 69 -5.45 16.74 16.91
CA ALA A 69 -6.27 15.80 17.65
C ALA A 69 -5.46 14.63 18.28
N GLY A 70 -4.11 14.65 18.20
CA GLY A 70 -3.23 13.67 18.83
C GLY A 70 -2.91 12.44 17.96
N TYR A 71 -3.24 12.44 16.66
CA TYR A 71 -2.90 11.35 15.75
C TYR A 71 -1.56 11.59 15.04
N GLU A 72 -0.70 10.58 15.02
CA GLU A 72 0.46 10.55 14.12
C GLU A 72 -0.02 10.32 12.69
N VAL A 73 0.27 11.25 11.77
CA VAL A 73 -0.01 11.09 10.34
C VAL A 73 1.31 10.84 9.61
N GLN A 74 1.54 9.62 9.17
CA GLN A 74 2.84 9.19 8.60
C GLN A 74 3.06 9.74 7.20
N THR A 75 2.08 9.60 6.31
CA THR A 75 2.20 10.04 4.91
C THR A 75 0.97 10.80 4.44
N VAL A 76 1.18 11.68 3.46
CA VAL A 76 0.10 12.28 2.67
C VAL A 76 0.32 11.94 1.20
N ARG A 77 -0.75 11.68 0.45
CA ARG A 77 -0.69 11.13 -0.89
C ARG A 77 -1.72 11.80 -1.80
N VAL A 78 -1.40 11.89 -3.09
CA VAL A 78 -2.35 12.31 -4.13
C VAL A 78 -2.53 11.17 -5.12
N ALA A 79 -3.76 10.81 -5.45
CA ALA A 79 -4.10 9.81 -6.46
C ALA A 79 -4.95 10.43 -7.56
N SER A 80 -4.60 10.20 -8.83
CA SER A 80 -5.40 10.66 -9.94
C SER A 80 -6.25 9.56 -10.57
N ASN A 81 -7.13 9.96 -11.49
CA ASN A 81 -7.80 9.06 -12.42
C ASN A 81 -6.77 8.36 -13.34
N PRO A 82 -7.15 7.30 -14.09
CA PRO A 82 -6.26 6.56 -14.99
C PRO A 82 -5.88 7.37 -16.25
N VAL A 83 -5.39 8.60 -16.09
CA VAL A 83 -5.12 9.54 -17.19
C VAL A 83 -4.13 8.98 -18.21
N ILE A 84 -3.09 8.26 -17.76
CA ILE A 84 -2.06 7.69 -18.65
C ILE A 84 -2.63 6.57 -19.52
N ALA A 85 -3.59 5.79 -19.03
CA ALA A 85 -4.23 4.72 -19.81
C ALA A 85 -5.01 5.26 -21.02
N SER A 86 -5.47 6.50 -20.96
CA SER A 86 -6.19 7.16 -22.06
C SER A 86 -5.28 7.77 -23.14
N LEU A 87 -3.96 7.86 -22.89
CA LEU A 87 -3.01 8.49 -23.80
C LEU A 87 -2.52 7.54 -24.89
N ALA A 88 -2.47 8.04 -26.12
CA ALA A 88 -1.73 7.37 -27.18
C ALA A 88 -0.22 7.32 -26.85
N PRO A 89 0.52 6.32 -27.33
CA PRO A 89 1.96 6.17 -27.04
C PRO A 89 2.78 7.44 -27.29
N ALA A 90 2.53 8.14 -28.40
CA ALA A 90 3.23 9.39 -28.75
C ALA A 90 2.98 10.54 -27.74
N ALA A 91 1.85 10.55 -27.04
CA ALA A 91 1.54 11.58 -26.05
C ALA A 91 2.19 11.31 -24.67
N ARG A 92 2.63 10.08 -24.42
CA ARG A 92 3.20 9.68 -23.12
C ARG A 92 4.54 10.34 -22.80
N SER A 93 5.35 10.67 -23.83
CA SER A 93 6.62 11.40 -23.62
C SER A 93 6.35 12.79 -23.04
N LYS A 94 5.35 13.50 -23.56
CA LYS A 94 4.92 14.80 -23.02
C LYS A 94 4.34 14.66 -21.61
N ALA A 95 3.57 13.60 -21.35
CA ALA A 95 3.05 13.31 -20.02
C ALA A 95 4.20 13.06 -19.02
N LEU A 96 5.27 12.40 -19.43
CA LEU A 96 6.44 12.18 -18.59
C LEU A 96 7.12 13.49 -18.16
N GLU A 97 7.21 14.49 -19.04
CA GLU A 97 7.73 15.82 -18.69
C GLU A 97 6.86 16.51 -17.63
N GLN A 98 5.55 16.40 -17.73
CA GLN A 98 4.63 16.95 -16.72
C GLN A 98 4.71 16.17 -15.41
N LEU A 99 4.83 14.85 -15.46
CA LEU A 99 5.01 14.02 -14.26
C LEU A 99 6.31 14.34 -13.51
N ARG A 100 7.39 14.74 -14.20
CA ARG A 100 8.60 15.25 -13.54
C ARG A 100 8.33 16.53 -12.74
N LYS A 101 7.51 17.45 -13.28
CA LYS A 101 7.13 18.68 -12.57
C LYS A 101 6.23 18.35 -11.36
N ILE A 102 5.29 17.42 -11.53
CA ILE A 102 4.47 16.91 -10.43
C ILE A 102 5.37 16.28 -9.35
N ASP A 103 6.34 15.45 -9.73
CA ASP A 103 7.27 14.82 -8.78
C ASP A 103 8.04 15.86 -7.94
N GLN A 104 8.52 16.93 -8.57
CA GLN A 104 9.19 18.04 -7.87
C GLN A 104 8.24 18.73 -6.87
N LEU A 105 7.02 19.01 -7.28
CA LEU A 105 6.00 19.62 -6.43
C LEU A 105 5.63 18.70 -5.24
N ILE A 106 5.40 17.43 -5.51
CA ILE A 106 5.09 16.39 -4.51
C ILE A 106 6.23 16.25 -3.49
N ALA A 107 7.48 16.18 -3.97
CA ALA A 107 8.66 16.06 -3.12
C ALA A 107 8.84 17.25 -2.18
N ALA A 108 8.55 18.48 -2.65
CA ALA A 108 8.63 19.70 -1.84
C ALA A 108 7.63 19.67 -0.65
N HIS A 109 6.55 18.87 -0.75
CA HIS A 109 5.54 18.71 0.31
C HIS A 109 5.72 17.39 1.12
N GLY A 110 6.77 16.62 0.87
CA GLY A 110 6.97 15.32 1.53
C GLY A 110 5.83 14.34 1.24
N ALA A 111 5.20 14.43 0.06
CA ALA A 111 4.09 13.61 -0.37
C ALA A 111 4.53 12.58 -1.43
N VAL A 112 3.60 11.71 -1.84
CA VAL A 112 3.76 10.81 -2.99
C VAL A 112 2.53 10.86 -3.89
N PHE A 113 2.70 10.49 -5.16
CA PHE A 113 1.66 10.57 -6.18
C PHE A 113 1.41 9.23 -6.87
N SER A 114 0.15 8.91 -7.16
CA SER A 114 -0.23 7.80 -8.04
C SER A 114 -0.97 8.33 -9.26
N THR A 115 -0.53 7.91 -10.45
CA THR A 115 -1.19 8.25 -11.73
C THR A 115 -2.51 7.50 -11.94
N GLY A 116 -2.90 6.66 -10.98
CA GLY A 116 -3.86 5.60 -11.25
C GLY A 116 -3.30 4.52 -12.19
N PRO A 117 -4.11 3.54 -12.57
CA PRO A 117 -3.70 2.48 -13.51
C PRO A 117 -3.29 3.02 -14.88
N ILE A 118 -2.17 2.52 -15.41
CA ILE A 118 -1.66 2.88 -16.75
C ILE A 118 -2.17 1.96 -17.86
N ALA A 119 -2.77 0.83 -17.52
CA ALA A 119 -3.44 -0.10 -18.42
C ALA A 119 -4.72 -0.62 -17.76
N THR A 120 -5.86 -0.37 -18.41
CA THR A 120 -7.21 -0.69 -17.90
C THR A 120 -8.02 -1.54 -18.87
N GLU A 121 -7.56 -1.75 -20.09
CA GLU A 121 -8.22 -2.52 -21.12
C GLU A 121 -7.37 -3.73 -21.51
N ASP A 122 -8.01 -4.87 -21.81
CA ASP A 122 -7.32 -6.11 -22.19
C ASP A 122 -6.74 -6.05 -23.62
N ARG A 123 -5.72 -5.20 -23.77
CA ARG A 123 -4.97 -5.02 -25.01
C ARG A 123 -3.47 -5.11 -24.76
N THR A 124 -2.71 -5.49 -25.79
CA THR A 124 -1.24 -5.46 -25.75
C THR A 124 -0.76 -4.02 -26.02
N ASP A 125 0.10 -3.51 -25.14
CA ASP A 125 0.76 -2.21 -25.30
C ASP A 125 2.17 -2.28 -24.67
N ASP A 126 3.08 -2.94 -25.35
CA ASP A 126 4.44 -3.16 -24.85
C ASP A 126 5.25 -1.84 -24.71
N SER A 127 4.80 -0.73 -25.31
CA SER A 127 5.45 0.58 -25.12
C SER A 127 5.35 1.08 -23.66
N LEU A 128 4.42 0.56 -22.87
CA LEU A 128 4.32 0.87 -21.43
C LEU A 128 5.46 0.26 -20.60
N ILE A 129 6.17 -0.73 -21.12
CA ILE A 129 7.30 -1.35 -20.42
C ILE A 129 8.44 -0.33 -20.30
N GLU A 130 8.90 0.19 -21.44
CA GLU A 130 9.97 1.18 -21.49
C GLU A 130 9.55 2.49 -20.81
N TRP A 131 8.33 2.96 -21.07
CA TRP A 131 7.79 4.16 -20.44
C TRP A 131 7.76 4.04 -18.90
N SER A 132 7.44 2.89 -18.34
CA SER A 132 7.46 2.66 -16.88
C SER A 132 8.88 2.75 -16.31
N GLN A 133 9.88 2.22 -17.02
CA GLN A 133 11.29 2.36 -16.64
C GLN A 133 11.75 3.82 -16.70
N GLU A 134 11.39 4.56 -17.75
CA GLU A 134 11.70 5.97 -17.90
C GLU A 134 11.07 6.80 -16.77
N LEU A 135 9.80 6.53 -16.45
CA LEU A 135 9.11 7.19 -15.33
C LEU A 135 9.85 6.98 -14.02
N VAL A 136 10.24 5.74 -13.71
CA VAL A 136 10.91 5.42 -12.45
C VAL A 136 12.31 6.06 -12.38
N ARG A 137 13.05 6.10 -13.50
CA ARG A 137 14.35 6.80 -13.56
C ARG A 137 14.21 8.31 -13.42
N ALA A 138 13.12 8.87 -13.95
CA ALA A 138 12.91 10.32 -14.04
C ALA A 138 12.26 10.93 -12.79
N THR A 139 11.67 10.11 -11.90
CA THR A 139 10.88 10.55 -10.73
C THR A 139 11.23 9.73 -9.50
N LYS A 140 10.93 10.26 -8.30
CA LYS A 140 11.19 9.58 -7.02
C LYS A 140 9.90 9.17 -6.29
N SER A 141 8.84 9.95 -6.43
CA SER A 141 7.63 9.88 -5.59
C SER A 141 6.38 9.47 -6.37
N ILE A 142 6.51 9.03 -7.64
CA ILE A 142 5.38 8.64 -8.48
C ILE A 142 5.27 7.12 -8.55
N SER A 143 4.07 6.60 -8.28
CA SER A 143 3.70 5.20 -8.38
C SER A 143 2.70 4.98 -9.51
N ILE A 144 2.70 3.77 -10.06
CA ILE A 144 1.84 3.32 -11.15
C ILE A 144 1.28 1.93 -10.85
N SER A 145 0.17 1.59 -11.48
CA SER A 145 -0.43 0.25 -11.43
C SER A 145 -1.04 -0.15 -12.77
N THR A 146 -1.48 -1.40 -12.87
CA THR A 146 -2.23 -1.93 -14.01
C THR A 146 -3.47 -2.65 -13.49
N VAL A 147 -4.52 -2.80 -14.31
CA VAL A 147 -5.73 -3.54 -13.94
C VAL A 147 -5.71 -4.93 -14.57
N ILE A 148 -5.44 -5.97 -13.78
CA ILE A 148 -5.42 -7.36 -14.26
C ILE A 148 -6.78 -8.07 -14.14
N ALA A 149 -7.72 -7.48 -13.42
CA ALA A 149 -9.13 -7.89 -13.40
C ALA A 149 -10.03 -6.72 -12.99
N SER A 150 -11.25 -6.69 -13.50
CA SER A 150 -12.29 -5.76 -13.05
C SER A 150 -13.63 -6.49 -12.84
N PRO A 151 -14.55 -5.94 -12.01
CA PRO A 151 -15.85 -6.56 -11.76
C PRO A 151 -16.66 -6.75 -13.05
N GLU A 152 -16.52 -5.84 -14.02
CA GLU A 152 -17.30 -5.82 -15.26
C GLU A 152 -16.74 -6.76 -16.33
N ARG A 153 -15.41 -6.94 -16.38
CA ARG A 153 -14.72 -7.67 -17.47
C ARG A 153 -14.10 -9.00 -17.02
N GLY A 154 -14.03 -9.24 -15.70
CA GLY A 154 -13.31 -10.39 -15.16
C GLY A 154 -11.80 -10.26 -15.33
N VAL A 155 -11.12 -11.37 -15.56
CA VAL A 155 -9.66 -11.42 -15.76
C VAL A 155 -9.26 -10.77 -17.09
N LEU A 156 -8.18 -9.98 -17.08
CA LEU A 156 -7.58 -9.29 -18.24
C LEU A 156 -6.21 -9.91 -18.54
N PRO A 157 -6.15 -11.03 -19.31
CA PRO A 157 -4.92 -11.81 -19.46
C PRO A 157 -3.81 -11.07 -20.19
N LYS A 158 -4.11 -10.19 -21.16
CA LYS A 158 -3.09 -9.39 -21.85
C LYS A 158 -2.46 -8.35 -20.93
N VAL A 159 -3.25 -7.77 -20.01
CA VAL A 159 -2.72 -6.86 -19.00
C VAL A 159 -1.92 -7.61 -17.94
N ALA A 160 -2.30 -8.84 -17.58
CA ALA A 160 -1.48 -9.67 -16.69
C ALA A 160 -0.10 -9.98 -17.30
N ALA A 161 -0.05 -10.35 -18.58
CA ALA A 161 1.20 -10.55 -19.33
C ALA A 161 2.04 -9.26 -19.39
N LEU A 162 1.42 -8.11 -19.71
CA LEU A 162 2.08 -6.81 -19.70
C LEU A 162 2.64 -6.46 -18.31
N SER A 163 1.86 -6.68 -17.25
CA SER A 163 2.27 -6.40 -15.86
C SER A 163 3.49 -7.22 -15.46
N ALA A 164 3.54 -8.49 -15.84
CA ALA A 164 4.69 -9.36 -15.61
C ALA A 164 5.95 -8.82 -16.29
N LYS A 165 5.85 -8.42 -17.56
CA LYS A 165 6.95 -7.79 -18.30
C LYS A 165 7.42 -6.49 -17.65
N ILE A 166 6.49 -5.64 -17.19
CA ILE A 166 6.81 -4.40 -16.47
C ILE A 166 7.56 -4.73 -15.17
N MET A 167 7.12 -5.71 -14.38
CA MET A 167 7.81 -6.11 -13.13
C MET A 167 9.24 -6.55 -13.39
N VAL A 168 9.48 -7.38 -14.40
CA VAL A 168 10.82 -7.82 -14.80
C VAL A 168 11.70 -6.63 -15.23
N ALA A 169 11.15 -5.74 -16.05
CA ALA A 169 11.88 -4.56 -16.53
C ALA A 169 12.22 -3.59 -15.40
N LEU A 170 11.28 -3.35 -14.48
CA LEU A 170 11.49 -2.47 -13.32
C LEU A 170 12.56 -3.02 -12.37
N ALA A 171 12.63 -4.33 -12.16
CA ALA A 171 13.63 -4.94 -11.31
C ALA A 171 15.07 -4.56 -11.71
N GLN A 172 15.32 -4.33 -13.00
CA GLN A 172 16.61 -3.94 -13.54
C GLN A 172 16.82 -2.40 -13.59
N THR A 173 15.85 -1.61 -13.13
CA THR A 173 15.85 -0.14 -13.31
C THR A 173 16.56 0.59 -12.17
N LEU A 174 16.41 0.10 -10.94
CA LEU A 174 17.07 0.63 -9.74
C LEU A 174 17.79 -0.49 -9.00
N PRO A 175 18.82 -0.17 -8.16
CA PRO A 175 19.50 -1.17 -7.34
C PRO A 175 18.52 -1.98 -6.51
N GLU A 176 18.88 -3.24 -6.19
CA GLU A 176 18.13 -4.14 -5.30
C GLU A 176 16.67 -4.41 -5.74
N GLY A 177 16.31 -4.07 -6.98
CA GLY A 177 14.93 -4.20 -7.47
C GLY A 177 13.96 -3.16 -6.91
N LEU A 178 14.43 -2.09 -6.27
CA LEU A 178 13.62 -1.08 -5.57
C LEU A 178 12.55 -0.41 -6.45
N ALA A 179 12.71 -0.42 -7.78
CA ALA A 179 11.70 0.12 -8.67
C ALA A 179 10.35 -0.62 -8.58
N ASN A 180 10.37 -1.93 -8.27
CA ASN A 180 9.15 -2.72 -8.09
C ASN A 180 8.29 -2.25 -6.91
N PHE A 181 8.86 -1.52 -5.94
CA PHE A 181 8.10 -0.94 -4.84
C PHE A 181 7.04 0.06 -5.30
N ARG A 182 7.27 0.68 -6.47
CA ARG A 182 6.40 1.72 -7.05
C ARG A 182 5.37 1.18 -8.05
N PHE A 183 5.26 -0.16 -8.21
CA PHE A 183 4.36 -0.80 -9.16
C PHE A 183 3.56 -1.95 -8.53
N ALA A 184 2.30 -2.09 -8.90
CA ALA A 184 1.50 -3.28 -8.61
C ALA A 184 0.49 -3.58 -9.70
N ALA A 185 0.16 -4.86 -9.85
CA ALA A 185 -0.96 -5.36 -10.65
C ALA A 185 -2.21 -5.42 -9.76
N ALA A 186 -3.27 -4.71 -10.15
CA ALA A 186 -4.50 -4.52 -9.38
C ALA A 186 -5.66 -5.34 -9.94
N ALA A 187 -6.40 -6.03 -9.10
CA ALA A 187 -7.60 -6.78 -9.44
C ALA A 187 -8.78 -6.29 -8.60
N ASN A 188 -9.84 -5.79 -9.24
CA ASN A 188 -11.06 -5.28 -8.61
C ASN A 188 -10.83 -4.15 -7.58
N ILE A 189 -9.76 -3.38 -7.70
CA ILE A 189 -9.48 -2.27 -6.78
C ILE A 189 -10.43 -1.12 -7.06
N PRO A 190 -11.26 -0.70 -6.08
CA PRO A 190 -12.19 0.41 -6.26
C PRO A 190 -11.49 1.77 -6.29
N ALA A 191 -12.11 2.75 -6.96
CA ALA A 191 -11.70 4.15 -6.85
C ALA A 191 -11.76 4.62 -5.40
N GLY A 192 -10.86 5.54 -5.02
CA GLY A 192 -10.76 6.04 -3.65
C GLY A 192 -10.00 5.13 -2.68
N THR A 193 -9.37 4.06 -3.18
CA THR A 193 -8.42 3.25 -2.39
C THR A 193 -7.23 4.12 -1.99
N PRO A 194 -6.87 4.22 -0.67
CA PRO A 194 -5.82 5.14 -0.22
C PRO A 194 -4.40 4.56 -0.32
N PHE A 195 -4.25 3.24 -0.47
CA PHE A 195 -2.95 2.57 -0.42
C PHE A 195 -2.26 2.51 -1.78
N PHE A 196 -0.98 2.82 -1.79
CA PHE A 196 -0.11 2.81 -2.97
C PHE A 196 0.57 1.45 -3.14
N PRO A 197 0.89 1.08 -4.39
CA PRO A 197 0.78 1.86 -5.64
C PRO A 197 -0.57 1.79 -6.36
N VAL A 198 -1.56 1.07 -5.83
CA VAL A 198 -2.84 0.80 -6.52
C VAL A 198 -3.88 1.91 -6.35
N ALA A 199 -3.60 2.95 -5.58
CA ALA A 199 -4.52 4.06 -5.36
C ALA A 199 -4.89 4.75 -6.68
N TRP A 200 -6.17 5.01 -6.87
CA TRP A 200 -6.69 5.77 -8.01
C TRP A 200 -7.99 6.47 -7.64
N HIS A 201 -8.38 7.45 -8.44
CA HIS A 201 -9.53 8.31 -8.19
C HIS A 201 -10.49 8.32 -9.37
N GLN A 202 -11.76 8.60 -9.08
CA GLN A 202 -12.80 8.87 -10.06
C GLN A 202 -13.88 9.76 -9.42
N GLY A 203 -14.37 10.73 -10.16
CA GLY A 203 -15.44 11.62 -9.75
C GLY A 203 -14.97 12.87 -9.00
N PRO A 204 -15.84 13.51 -8.18
CA PRO A 204 -15.52 14.75 -7.49
C PRO A 204 -14.32 14.63 -6.57
N ASP A 205 -13.55 15.71 -6.43
CA ASP A 205 -12.40 15.77 -5.52
C ASP A 205 -12.76 15.24 -4.14
N GLY A 206 -12.00 14.25 -3.67
CA GLY A 206 -12.30 13.55 -2.42
C GLY A 206 -11.04 13.19 -1.65
N PHE A 207 -11.22 12.49 -0.54
CA PHE A 207 -10.11 11.89 0.19
C PHE A 207 -10.51 10.65 0.97
N ALA A 208 -9.55 9.77 1.18
CA ALA A 208 -9.66 8.56 1.98
C ALA A 208 -8.55 8.51 3.02
N ILE A 209 -8.78 7.76 4.09
CA ILE A 209 -7.81 7.54 5.16
C ILE A 209 -7.40 6.07 5.18
N GLY A 210 -6.11 5.79 5.24
CA GLY A 210 -5.57 4.48 5.57
C GLY A 210 -5.01 4.48 6.99
N VAL A 211 -5.14 3.38 7.71
CA VAL A 211 -4.76 3.27 9.11
C VAL A 211 -3.68 2.22 9.35
N GLU A 212 -2.98 2.33 10.47
CA GLU A 212 -2.03 1.37 10.99
C GLU A 212 -2.53 0.88 12.35
N THR A 213 -3.09 -0.33 12.37
CA THR A 213 -3.77 -0.90 13.53
C THR A 213 -3.26 -2.27 14.01
N PRO A 214 -2.08 -2.82 13.60
CA PRO A 214 -1.63 -4.13 14.08
C PRO A 214 -1.56 -4.21 15.61
N ALA A 215 -1.13 -3.15 16.28
CA ALA A 215 -1.08 -3.11 17.76
C ALA A 215 -2.46 -3.13 18.43
N VAL A 216 -3.52 -2.68 17.73
CA VAL A 216 -4.91 -2.80 18.20
C VAL A 216 -5.37 -4.24 18.06
N VAL A 217 -5.07 -4.88 16.91
CA VAL A 217 -5.39 -6.28 16.64
C VAL A 217 -4.69 -7.19 17.66
N GLU A 218 -3.39 -7.03 17.85
CA GLU A 218 -2.58 -7.82 18.81
C GLU A 218 -3.14 -7.70 20.25
N ARG A 219 -3.43 -6.49 20.69
CA ARG A 219 -4.01 -6.25 22.02
C ARG A 219 -5.39 -6.87 22.20
N ALA A 220 -6.25 -6.77 21.19
CA ALA A 220 -7.57 -7.38 21.23
C ALA A 220 -7.46 -8.89 21.44
N PHE A 221 -6.56 -9.55 20.72
CA PHE A 221 -6.35 -10.99 20.83
C PHE A 221 -5.61 -11.42 22.11
N ALA A 222 -4.60 -10.68 22.54
CA ALA A 222 -3.91 -10.95 23.81
C ALA A 222 -4.83 -10.82 25.04
N SER A 223 -5.95 -10.12 24.91
CA SER A 223 -6.94 -9.95 25.99
C SER A 223 -8.18 -10.85 25.87
N LEU A 224 -8.17 -11.84 24.96
CA LEU A 224 -9.28 -12.79 24.80
C LEU A 224 -9.44 -13.70 26.02
N ARG A 225 -10.68 -13.86 26.44
CA ARG A 225 -11.09 -14.87 27.41
C ARG A 225 -11.69 -16.07 26.66
N PRO A 226 -11.74 -17.26 27.25
CA PRO A 226 -12.28 -18.46 26.59
C PRO A 226 -13.74 -18.32 26.10
N SER A 227 -14.51 -17.39 26.68
CA SER A 227 -15.91 -17.13 26.30
C SER A 227 -16.08 -16.05 25.25
N ASP A 228 -15.02 -15.35 24.87
CA ASP A 228 -15.10 -14.21 23.93
C ASP A 228 -15.12 -14.72 22.49
N ASP A 229 -15.95 -14.10 21.63
CA ASP A 229 -15.87 -14.24 20.18
C ASP A 229 -14.72 -13.35 19.67
N PRO A 230 -13.70 -13.91 19.01
CA PRO A 230 -12.55 -13.14 18.56
C PRO A 230 -12.91 -12.05 17.53
N THR A 231 -13.86 -12.30 16.63
CA THR A 231 -14.32 -11.35 15.62
C THR A 231 -14.99 -10.14 16.27
N GLU A 232 -15.92 -10.39 17.19
CA GLU A 232 -16.64 -9.35 17.91
C GLU A 232 -15.71 -8.54 18.82
N LYS A 233 -14.78 -9.20 19.51
CA LYS A 233 -13.78 -8.54 20.34
C LYS A 233 -12.92 -7.57 19.53
N LEU A 234 -12.42 -8.03 18.38
CA LEU A 234 -11.61 -7.20 17.49
C LEU A 234 -12.45 -6.07 16.87
N ARG A 235 -13.67 -6.36 16.39
CA ARG A 235 -14.59 -5.35 15.87
C ARG A 235 -14.84 -4.22 16.87
N GLY A 236 -15.07 -4.56 18.13
CA GLY A 236 -15.26 -3.60 19.22
C GLY A 236 -14.04 -2.71 19.41
N ALA A 237 -12.84 -3.31 19.50
CA ALA A 237 -11.58 -2.59 19.65
C ALA A 237 -11.27 -1.67 18.44
N LEU A 238 -11.56 -2.11 17.22
CA LEU A 238 -11.42 -1.30 16.02
C LEU A 238 -12.39 -0.11 16.00
N ASN A 239 -13.66 -0.32 16.32
CA ASN A 239 -14.65 0.76 16.39
C ASN A 239 -14.25 1.85 17.39
N GLU A 240 -13.74 1.47 18.56
CA GLU A 240 -13.29 2.39 19.59
C GLU A 240 -12.23 3.38 19.05
N VAL A 241 -11.29 2.92 18.22
CA VAL A 241 -10.20 3.74 17.69
C VAL A 241 -10.50 4.40 16.35
N LEU A 242 -11.40 3.83 15.53
CA LEU A 242 -11.67 4.33 14.18
C LEU A 242 -12.80 5.36 14.12
N LEU A 243 -13.86 5.23 14.95
CA LEU A 243 -14.97 6.18 14.96
C LEU A 243 -14.55 7.62 15.27
N PRO A 244 -13.62 7.90 16.22
CA PRO A 244 -13.09 9.24 16.41
C PRO A 244 -12.37 9.81 15.19
N ILE A 245 -11.62 8.98 14.45
CA ILE A 245 -10.94 9.40 13.21
C ILE A 245 -11.99 9.73 12.13
N GLU A 246 -13.03 8.92 11.97
CA GLU A 246 -14.12 9.18 11.02
C GLU A 246 -14.85 10.48 11.33
N LYS A 247 -15.13 10.76 12.60
CA LYS A 247 -15.74 12.04 13.02
C LYS A 247 -14.89 13.23 12.60
N LEU A 248 -13.57 13.16 12.78
CA LEU A 248 -12.64 14.20 12.33
C LEU A 248 -12.63 14.32 10.81
N ALA A 249 -12.58 13.19 10.09
CA ALA A 249 -12.61 13.15 8.64
C ALA A 249 -13.89 13.77 8.06
N THR A 250 -15.05 13.47 8.63
CA THR A 250 -16.33 14.08 8.25
C THR A 250 -16.31 15.60 8.47
N GLY A 251 -15.76 16.07 9.59
CA GLY A 251 -15.57 17.49 9.84
C GLY A 251 -14.61 18.17 8.86
N ILE A 252 -13.53 17.48 8.46
CA ILE A 252 -12.61 17.95 7.41
C ILE A 252 -13.37 18.07 6.07
N ALA A 253 -14.12 17.04 5.68
CA ALA A 253 -14.89 17.04 4.44
C ALA A 253 -15.83 18.24 4.32
N GLN A 254 -16.56 18.53 5.39
CA GLN A 254 -17.49 19.67 5.46
C GLN A 254 -16.78 21.02 5.32
N ARG A 255 -15.66 21.23 6.01
CA ARG A 255 -14.91 22.48 5.98
C ARG A 255 -14.20 22.73 4.66
N GLU A 256 -13.70 21.67 4.03
CA GLU A 256 -12.88 21.75 2.83
C GLU A 256 -13.70 21.59 1.54
N GLY A 257 -14.99 21.25 1.61
CA GLY A 257 -15.83 21.00 0.45
C GLY A 257 -15.39 19.80 -0.38
N ARG A 258 -14.72 18.79 0.25
CA ARG A 258 -14.26 17.58 -0.43
C ARG A 258 -15.04 16.36 0.02
N GLN A 259 -15.24 15.41 -0.88
CA GLN A 259 -15.92 14.17 -0.56
C GLN A 259 -15.08 13.31 0.39
N TYR A 260 -15.63 12.93 1.54
CA TYR A 260 -15.07 11.88 2.37
C TYR A 260 -15.44 10.51 1.76
N VAL A 261 -14.43 9.78 1.27
CA VAL A 261 -14.62 8.46 0.64
C VAL A 261 -14.79 7.36 1.70
N GLY A 262 -13.96 7.38 2.74
CA GLY A 262 -14.02 6.42 3.84
C GLY A 262 -12.66 6.18 4.50
N ILE A 263 -12.64 5.20 5.43
CA ILE A 263 -11.43 4.62 6.00
C ILE A 263 -11.18 3.27 5.34
N ASP A 264 -9.99 3.05 4.82
CA ASP A 264 -9.52 1.70 4.55
C ASP A 264 -9.04 1.10 5.88
N THR A 265 -9.82 0.17 6.41
CA THR A 265 -9.60 -0.43 7.73
C THR A 265 -8.48 -1.45 7.77
N SER A 266 -7.81 -1.71 6.63
CA SER A 266 -6.69 -2.65 6.55
C SER A 266 -5.60 -2.29 7.55
N PRO A 267 -5.13 -3.27 8.37
CA PRO A 267 -4.13 -3.04 9.40
C PRO A 267 -2.73 -3.02 8.78
N ALA A 268 -2.40 -1.94 8.03
CA ALA A 268 -1.11 -1.81 7.37
C ALA A 268 0.03 -1.88 8.41
N PRO A 269 0.89 -2.91 8.39
CA PRO A 269 2.02 -3.00 9.31
C PRO A 269 3.15 -2.04 8.89
N LEU A 270 4.04 -1.77 9.84
CA LEU A 270 5.31 -1.11 9.61
C LEU A 270 6.28 -1.57 10.69
N LYS A 271 7.48 -1.95 10.30
CA LYS A 271 8.63 -2.45 11.12
C LYS A 271 8.42 -2.67 12.64
N ASP A 272 7.92 -1.70 13.37
CA ASP A 272 7.69 -1.76 14.85
C ASP A 272 6.31 -2.34 15.23
N ARG A 273 5.46 -2.68 14.24
CA ARG A 273 4.09 -3.20 14.47
C ARG A 273 3.77 -4.30 13.47
N SER A 274 3.87 -5.54 13.93
CA SER A 274 3.70 -6.74 13.11
C SER A 274 2.26 -7.23 13.11
N ILE A 275 1.72 -7.52 11.94
CA ILE A 275 0.45 -8.23 11.82
C ILE A 275 0.61 -9.73 12.05
N ALA A 276 1.80 -10.29 11.76
CA ALA A 276 2.09 -11.67 12.10
C ALA A 276 2.06 -11.89 13.63
N ALA A 277 2.59 -10.94 14.41
CA ALA A 277 2.52 -11.00 15.88
C ALA A 277 1.06 -11.02 16.38
N ALA A 278 0.19 -10.22 15.77
CA ALA A 278 -1.23 -10.24 16.11
C ALA A 278 -1.90 -11.59 15.79
N ILE A 279 -1.54 -12.21 14.65
CA ILE A 279 -2.02 -13.57 14.30
C ILE A 279 -1.50 -14.61 15.27
N GLU A 280 -0.22 -14.54 15.65
CA GLU A 280 0.37 -15.44 16.63
C GLU A 280 -0.23 -15.28 18.04
N ALA A 281 -0.62 -14.06 18.41
CA ALA A 281 -1.34 -13.81 19.67
C ALA A 281 -2.71 -14.51 19.71
N LEU A 282 -3.40 -14.62 18.56
CA LEU A 282 -4.68 -15.34 18.45
C LEU A 282 -4.49 -16.86 18.41
N THR A 283 -3.52 -17.33 17.62
CA THR A 283 -3.35 -18.78 17.35
C THR A 283 -2.51 -19.49 18.39
N HIS A 284 -1.72 -18.75 19.19
CA HIS A 284 -0.66 -19.26 20.07
C HIS A 284 0.35 -20.16 19.33
N ARG A 285 0.54 -19.93 18.04
CA ARG A 285 1.43 -20.69 17.15
C ARG A 285 2.13 -19.76 16.17
N PRO A 286 3.31 -20.13 15.66
CA PRO A 286 4.00 -19.36 14.63
C PRO A 286 3.12 -19.18 13.38
N PHE A 287 3.16 -17.98 12.80
CA PHE A 287 2.51 -17.69 11.51
C PHE A 287 2.96 -18.69 10.43
N GLY A 288 2.04 -19.10 9.57
CA GLY A 288 2.27 -20.10 8.52
C GLY A 288 1.96 -21.55 8.96
N THR A 289 1.57 -21.76 10.23
CA THR A 289 1.13 -23.07 10.72
C THR A 289 -0.40 -23.21 10.70
N GLY A 290 -0.91 -24.40 11.06
CA GLY A 290 -2.36 -24.62 11.17
C GLY A 290 -3.05 -23.62 12.11
N GLY A 291 -4.16 -23.04 11.66
CA GLY A 291 -4.90 -21.96 12.31
C GLY A 291 -4.63 -20.57 11.69
N THR A 292 -3.56 -20.38 10.91
CA THR A 292 -3.26 -19.09 10.27
C THR A 292 -4.36 -18.65 9.33
N LEU A 293 -4.90 -19.53 8.48
CA LEU A 293 -5.99 -19.21 7.56
C LEU A 293 -7.26 -18.76 8.30
N GLU A 294 -7.61 -19.45 9.38
CA GLU A 294 -8.76 -19.10 10.24
C GLU A 294 -8.56 -17.72 10.87
N ALA A 295 -7.38 -17.45 11.44
CA ALA A 295 -7.05 -16.15 12.01
C ALA A 295 -7.13 -15.01 10.96
N CYS A 296 -6.65 -15.23 9.74
CA CYS A 296 -6.81 -14.30 8.63
C CYS A 296 -8.30 -14.01 8.32
N SER A 297 -9.14 -15.04 8.36
CA SER A 297 -10.58 -14.91 8.14
C SER A 297 -11.26 -14.11 9.25
N ILE A 298 -10.96 -14.40 10.52
CA ILE A 298 -11.47 -13.68 11.70
C ILE A 298 -11.10 -12.19 11.62
N ILE A 299 -9.84 -11.86 11.36
CA ILE A 299 -9.38 -10.47 11.25
C ILE A 299 -10.15 -9.76 10.11
N THR A 300 -10.22 -10.37 8.93
CA THR A 300 -10.89 -9.76 7.78
C THR A 300 -12.40 -9.57 8.02
N ALA A 301 -13.06 -10.50 8.68
CA ALA A 301 -14.47 -10.37 9.07
C ALA A 301 -14.69 -9.19 10.03
N ALA A 302 -13.83 -9.04 11.04
CA ALA A 302 -13.87 -7.92 11.97
C ALA A 302 -13.65 -6.56 11.26
N LEU A 303 -12.63 -6.46 10.38
CA LEU A 303 -12.35 -5.26 9.60
C LEU A 303 -13.53 -4.81 8.75
N LYS A 304 -14.20 -5.75 8.07
CA LYS A 304 -15.34 -5.48 7.21
C LYS A 304 -16.64 -5.17 7.96
N SER A 305 -16.73 -5.54 9.23
CA SER A 305 -17.91 -5.32 10.08
C SER A 305 -17.78 -4.11 10.99
N THR A 306 -16.74 -3.30 10.86
CA THR A 306 -16.60 -2.02 11.59
C THR A 306 -17.72 -1.04 11.22
N ALA A 307 -18.07 -0.16 12.16
CA ALA A 307 -19.15 0.80 11.97
C ALA A 307 -18.78 2.04 11.13
N VAL A 308 -17.49 2.18 10.76
CA VAL A 308 -17.05 3.31 9.94
C VAL A 308 -17.40 3.11 8.46
N LYS A 309 -17.52 4.19 7.71
CA LYS A 309 -17.61 4.15 6.25
C LYS A 309 -16.31 3.58 5.69
N SER A 310 -16.33 2.33 5.28
CA SER A 310 -15.16 1.65 4.73
C SER A 310 -14.94 1.98 3.24
N CYS A 311 -13.68 1.94 2.81
CA CYS A 311 -13.27 2.09 1.40
C CYS A 311 -12.08 1.17 1.10
N GLY A 312 -11.63 1.16 -0.15
CA GLY A 312 -10.42 0.46 -0.56
C GLY A 312 -10.48 -1.05 -0.36
N TYR A 313 -9.45 -1.61 0.20
CA TYR A 313 -9.37 -3.04 0.51
C TYR A 313 -10.23 -3.44 1.71
N SER A 314 -10.11 -2.69 2.78
CA SER A 314 -10.72 -3.00 4.09
C SER A 314 -10.60 -4.48 4.44
N GLY A 315 -9.37 -4.98 4.45
CA GLY A 315 -9.05 -6.38 4.69
C GLY A 315 -7.62 -6.58 5.17
N LEU A 316 -7.31 -7.78 5.65
CA LEU A 316 -6.00 -8.10 6.18
C LEU A 316 -4.91 -7.91 5.11
N MET A 317 -3.78 -7.30 5.50
CA MET A 317 -2.56 -7.13 4.71
C MET A 317 -1.45 -8.03 5.24
N LEU A 318 -0.73 -8.70 4.33
CA LEU A 318 0.42 -9.56 4.64
C LEU A 318 1.65 -9.14 3.81
N PRO A 319 2.21 -7.95 4.03
CA PRO A 319 3.34 -7.43 3.25
C PRO A 319 4.65 -8.01 3.79
N VAL A 320 5.20 -9.01 3.11
CA VAL A 320 6.36 -9.79 3.59
C VAL A 320 7.58 -8.92 3.88
N LEU A 321 7.87 -7.92 3.04
CA LEU A 321 9.02 -7.04 3.23
C LEU A 321 8.75 -5.82 4.14
N GLU A 322 7.52 -5.60 4.62
CA GLU A 322 7.21 -4.48 5.53
C GLU A 322 6.95 -4.94 6.99
N ASP A 323 6.87 -6.27 7.20
CA ASP A 323 6.63 -6.89 8.52
C ASP A 323 7.80 -7.83 8.88
N PRO A 324 8.65 -7.47 9.86
CA PRO A 324 9.82 -8.26 10.21
C PRO A 324 9.51 -9.70 10.66
N LEU A 325 8.35 -9.92 11.29
CA LEU A 325 7.99 -11.27 11.73
C LEU A 325 7.49 -12.14 10.57
N LEU A 326 6.77 -11.54 9.59
CA LEU A 326 6.47 -12.24 8.34
C LEU A 326 7.77 -12.64 7.62
N ALA A 327 8.72 -11.71 7.48
CA ALA A 327 10.02 -11.98 6.87
C ALA A 327 10.80 -13.08 7.61
N GLN A 328 10.79 -13.05 8.95
CA GLN A 328 11.40 -14.09 9.78
C GLN A 328 10.75 -15.46 9.53
N ARG A 329 9.42 -15.54 9.53
CA ARG A 329 8.69 -16.80 9.32
C ARG A 329 8.89 -17.35 7.90
N ALA A 330 9.04 -16.47 6.89
CA ALA A 330 9.46 -16.87 5.56
C ALA A 330 10.86 -17.51 5.58
N GLY A 331 11.82 -16.91 6.30
CA GLY A 331 13.17 -17.44 6.50
C GLY A 331 13.21 -18.79 7.24
N GLU A 332 12.24 -19.02 8.11
CA GLU A 332 12.03 -20.31 8.80
C GLU A 332 11.30 -21.34 7.92
N HIS A 333 10.98 -21.02 6.69
CA HIS A 333 10.20 -21.86 5.76
C HIS A 333 8.83 -22.28 6.31
N ARG A 334 8.19 -21.43 7.12
CA ARG A 334 6.86 -21.70 7.70
C ARG A 334 5.75 -21.57 6.69
N TYR A 335 5.95 -20.75 5.66
CA TYR A 335 5.00 -20.52 4.58
C TYR A 335 5.73 -20.11 3.29
N GLY A 336 5.05 -20.26 2.16
CA GLY A 336 5.51 -19.86 0.85
C GLY A 336 4.50 -18.97 0.13
N ILE A 337 4.78 -18.63 -1.13
CA ILE A 337 3.90 -17.77 -1.96
C ILE A 337 2.52 -18.38 -2.15
N ARG A 338 2.44 -19.71 -2.31
CA ARG A 338 1.16 -20.42 -2.45
C ARG A 338 0.31 -20.34 -1.19
N ASP A 339 0.93 -20.31 -0.01
CA ASP A 339 0.21 -20.10 1.25
C ASP A 339 -0.33 -18.67 1.34
N VAL A 340 0.46 -17.64 0.94
CA VAL A 340 -0.02 -16.25 0.89
C VAL A 340 -1.16 -16.10 -0.12
N LEU A 341 -1.08 -16.77 -1.27
CA LEU A 341 -2.18 -16.82 -2.23
C LEU A 341 -3.42 -17.51 -1.64
N LEU A 342 -3.25 -18.61 -0.90
CA LEU A 342 -4.34 -19.27 -0.18
C LEU A 342 -4.95 -18.33 0.87
N TYR A 343 -4.12 -17.66 1.69
CA TYR A 343 -4.60 -16.67 2.66
C TYR A 343 -5.34 -15.52 1.97
N SER A 344 -4.95 -15.18 0.73
CA SER A 344 -5.65 -14.17 -0.10
C SER A 344 -7.09 -14.55 -0.41
N SER A 345 -7.51 -15.80 -0.23
CA SER A 345 -8.92 -16.19 -0.33
C SER A 345 -9.79 -15.57 0.77
N VAL A 346 -9.25 -15.38 1.95
CA VAL A 346 -9.93 -14.82 3.14
C VAL A 346 -9.38 -13.46 3.58
N CYS A 347 -8.12 -13.11 3.25
CA CYS A 347 -7.53 -11.79 3.53
C CYS A 347 -8.01 -10.72 2.52
N GLY A 348 -7.49 -9.51 2.60
CA GLY A 348 -8.00 -8.35 1.87
C GLY A 348 -7.15 -7.79 0.75
N THR A 349 -5.85 -8.14 0.66
CA THR A 349 -4.93 -7.38 -0.22
C THR A 349 -4.22 -8.19 -1.29
N GLY A 350 -4.10 -9.50 -1.15
CA GLY A 350 -3.38 -10.33 -2.13
C GLY A 350 -1.91 -10.54 -1.78
N LEU A 351 -1.06 -10.54 -2.80
CA LEU A 351 0.39 -10.71 -2.69
C LEU A 351 1.04 -9.33 -2.53
N ASP A 352 1.59 -9.03 -1.37
CA ASP A 352 2.13 -7.70 -1.10
C ASP A 352 3.61 -7.75 -0.72
N VAL A 353 4.43 -7.03 -1.48
CA VAL A 353 5.91 -6.97 -1.40
C VAL A 353 6.55 -8.35 -1.21
N ILE A 354 6.21 -9.27 -2.11
CA ILE A 354 6.76 -10.63 -2.11
C ILE A 354 8.13 -10.65 -2.78
N PRO A 355 9.22 -10.98 -2.07
CA PRO A 355 10.55 -11.06 -2.67
C PRO A 355 10.71 -12.32 -3.53
N LEU A 356 11.06 -12.15 -4.81
CA LEU A 356 11.28 -13.21 -5.79
C LEU A 356 12.72 -13.22 -6.30
N PRO A 357 13.21 -14.35 -6.84
CA PRO A 357 14.47 -14.40 -7.56
C PRO A 357 14.52 -13.36 -8.69
N GLY A 358 15.68 -12.72 -8.87
CA GLY A 358 15.83 -11.67 -9.88
C GLY A 358 15.75 -12.15 -11.32
N ASP A 359 15.91 -13.45 -11.54
CA ASP A 359 15.80 -14.15 -12.83
C ASP A 359 14.43 -14.81 -13.07
N THR A 360 13.44 -14.57 -12.21
CA THR A 360 12.08 -15.07 -12.40
C THR A 360 11.52 -14.61 -13.73
N SER A 361 11.06 -15.55 -14.57
CA SER A 361 10.56 -15.24 -15.90
C SER A 361 9.23 -14.47 -15.88
N ALA A 362 9.00 -13.65 -16.91
CA ALA A 362 7.72 -12.97 -17.07
C ALA A 362 6.55 -13.96 -17.20
N GLU A 363 6.77 -15.13 -17.80
CA GLU A 363 5.76 -16.18 -17.94
C GLU A 363 5.32 -16.74 -16.58
N SER A 364 6.28 -17.03 -15.69
CA SER A 364 5.96 -17.51 -14.33
C SER A 364 5.21 -16.45 -13.52
N ILE A 365 5.62 -15.18 -13.65
CA ILE A 365 4.92 -14.05 -12.99
C ILE A 365 3.50 -13.90 -13.57
N GLU A 366 3.33 -13.96 -14.89
CA GLU A 366 2.01 -13.91 -15.54
C GLU A 366 1.07 -14.97 -14.98
N GLY A 367 1.55 -16.22 -14.85
CA GLY A 367 0.78 -17.31 -14.26
C GLY A 367 0.26 -16.95 -12.87
N LEU A 368 1.13 -16.46 -12.00
CA LEU A 368 0.77 -16.03 -10.64
C LEU A 368 -0.21 -14.83 -10.63
N LEU A 369 -0.01 -13.84 -11.51
CA LEU A 369 -0.92 -12.70 -11.64
C LEU A 369 -2.32 -13.12 -12.11
N ARG A 370 -2.41 -14.11 -12.98
CA ARG A 370 -3.68 -14.68 -13.43
C ARG A 370 -4.39 -15.44 -12.32
N ASP A 371 -3.65 -16.14 -11.44
CA ASP A 371 -4.22 -16.78 -10.25
C ASP A 371 -4.79 -15.73 -9.28
N VAL A 372 -4.08 -14.62 -9.03
CA VAL A 372 -4.59 -13.49 -8.22
C VAL A 372 -5.85 -12.90 -8.87
N ALA A 373 -5.85 -12.67 -10.17
CA ALA A 373 -6.99 -12.13 -10.91
C ALA A 373 -8.21 -13.07 -10.88
N ALA A 374 -8.00 -14.37 -11.04
CA ALA A 374 -9.04 -15.39 -10.97
C ALA A 374 -9.66 -15.45 -9.56
N LEU A 375 -8.82 -15.41 -8.51
CA LEU A 375 -9.27 -15.40 -7.12
C LEU A 375 -10.08 -14.14 -6.80
N ALA A 376 -9.59 -12.96 -7.20
CA ALA A 376 -10.28 -11.69 -7.03
C ALA A 376 -11.65 -11.67 -7.72
N THR A 377 -11.71 -12.16 -8.96
CA THR A 377 -12.94 -12.25 -9.75
C THR A 377 -13.93 -13.22 -9.13
N ARG A 378 -13.49 -14.43 -8.77
CA ARG A 378 -14.34 -15.47 -8.19
C ARG A 378 -14.94 -15.05 -6.86
N LEU A 379 -14.16 -14.38 -6.01
CA LEU A 379 -14.57 -13.95 -4.68
C LEU A 379 -15.17 -12.53 -4.66
N ARG A 380 -15.19 -11.84 -5.80
CA ARG A 380 -15.69 -10.45 -5.94
C ARG A 380 -15.07 -9.49 -4.92
N LYS A 381 -13.76 -9.55 -4.78
CA LYS A 381 -13.03 -8.74 -3.79
C LYS A 381 -11.82 -8.06 -4.40
N PRO A 382 -11.35 -6.93 -3.83
CA PRO A 382 -10.12 -6.31 -4.25
C PRO A 382 -8.93 -7.18 -3.85
N LEU A 383 -8.00 -7.40 -4.78
CA LEU A 383 -6.69 -7.99 -4.54
C LEU A 383 -5.65 -7.25 -5.40
N SER A 384 -4.39 -7.36 -5.05
CA SER A 384 -3.27 -6.88 -5.87
C SER A 384 -2.06 -7.82 -5.76
N ALA A 385 -1.13 -7.65 -6.67
CA ALA A 385 0.18 -8.27 -6.57
C ALA A 385 1.25 -7.19 -6.73
N ARG A 386 2.07 -7.03 -5.67
CA ARG A 386 3.28 -6.22 -5.64
C ARG A 386 4.45 -7.18 -5.44
N LEU A 387 5.04 -7.64 -6.55
CA LEU A 387 6.11 -8.62 -6.55
C LEU A 387 7.46 -7.90 -6.66
N PHE A 388 8.41 -8.31 -5.86
CA PHE A 388 9.69 -7.64 -5.69
C PHE A 388 10.82 -8.56 -6.18
N LEU A 389 11.18 -8.45 -7.46
CA LEU A 389 12.28 -9.24 -8.02
C LEU A 389 13.61 -8.66 -7.55
N VAL A 390 14.46 -9.49 -6.95
CA VAL A 390 15.74 -9.07 -6.36
C VAL A 390 16.91 -9.50 -7.28
N PRO A 391 17.48 -8.57 -8.09
CA PRO A 391 18.54 -8.92 -9.04
C PRO A 391 19.74 -9.60 -8.36
N GLY A 392 20.23 -10.68 -8.98
CA GLY A 392 21.38 -11.45 -8.49
C GLY A 392 21.12 -12.33 -7.28
N LYS A 393 19.85 -12.45 -6.84
CA LYS A 393 19.45 -13.34 -5.74
C LYS A 393 18.62 -14.51 -6.23
N GLN A 394 18.85 -15.67 -5.60
CA GLN A 394 18.12 -16.90 -5.82
C GLN A 394 17.18 -17.21 -4.65
N ALA A 395 16.22 -18.12 -4.86
CA ALA A 395 15.33 -18.57 -3.79
C ALA A 395 16.13 -19.13 -2.58
N GLY A 396 15.76 -18.74 -1.37
CA GLY A 396 16.43 -19.09 -0.12
C GLY A 396 17.59 -18.17 0.26
N GLU A 397 18.06 -17.28 -0.62
CA GLU A 397 19.09 -16.30 -0.29
C GLU A 397 18.50 -15.09 0.46
N LEU A 398 19.29 -14.55 1.37
CA LEU A 398 18.92 -13.32 2.08
C LEU A 398 19.07 -12.11 1.15
N ALA A 399 17.96 -11.39 0.94
CA ALA A 399 17.93 -10.06 0.34
C ALA A 399 18.01 -9.00 1.46
N ARG A 400 18.86 -8.00 1.25
CA ARG A 400 19.00 -6.86 2.16
C ARG A 400 18.62 -5.60 1.42
N PHE A 401 17.85 -4.74 2.09
CA PHE A 401 17.33 -3.52 1.52
C PHE A 401 17.80 -2.32 2.33
N ASN A 402 18.48 -1.40 1.67
CA ASN A 402 18.83 -0.11 2.28
C ASN A 402 17.67 0.89 2.13
N ASP A 403 16.49 0.51 2.61
CA ASP A 403 15.26 1.30 2.51
C ASP A 403 14.57 1.39 3.89
N PRO A 404 14.06 2.57 4.30
CA PRO A 404 13.44 2.76 5.61
C PRO A 404 12.13 1.98 5.80
N TYR A 405 11.46 1.59 4.73
CA TYR A 405 10.18 0.87 4.76
C TYR A 405 10.33 -0.64 4.63
N LEU A 406 11.43 -1.13 4.04
CA LEU A 406 11.65 -2.54 3.79
C LEU A 406 12.49 -3.19 4.87
N THR A 407 12.21 -4.46 5.18
CA THR A 407 13.00 -5.32 6.06
C THR A 407 13.73 -6.39 5.25
N ASP A 408 14.89 -6.84 5.75
CA ASP A 408 15.62 -7.95 5.16
C ASP A 408 14.76 -9.21 5.21
N SER A 409 14.76 -10.00 4.14
CA SER A 409 14.00 -11.24 4.04
C SER A 409 14.70 -12.24 3.11
N VAL A 410 14.40 -13.51 3.27
CA VAL A 410 14.78 -14.50 2.26
C VAL A 410 13.94 -14.30 1.00
N VAL A 411 14.58 -14.50 -0.15
CA VAL A 411 13.90 -14.55 -1.45
C VAL A 411 13.06 -15.83 -1.52
N MET A 412 11.78 -15.69 -1.82
CA MET A 412 10.83 -16.79 -1.81
C MET A 412 10.85 -17.53 -3.16
N LYS A 413 10.71 -18.85 -3.10
CA LYS A 413 10.56 -19.68 -4.31
C LYS A 413 9.15 -19.46 -4.88
N LEU A 414 9.06 -19.26 -6.22
CA LEU A 414 7.76 -19.09 -6.88
C LEU A 414 7.05 -20.46 -7.10
N ASP A 415 7.82 -21.51 -7.53
CA ASP A 415 7.32 -22.86 -7.82
C ASP A 415 8.02 -23.93 -6.97
#